data_81179dc7fafa56378041156e8bead816
#
_entry.id   81179dc7fafa56378041156e8bead816
#
_cell.length_a   1.000
_cell.length_b   1.000
_cell.length_c   1.000
_cell.angle_alpha   90.00
_cell.angle_beta   90.00
_cell.angle_gamma   90.00
#
_symmetry.space_group_name_H-M   'P 1'
#
loop_
_entity.id
_entity.type
_entity.pdbx_description
1 polymer ?
#
loop_
_entity_poly.entity_id
_entity_poly.type
_entity_poly.pdbx_seq_one_letter_code
_entity_poly.pdbx_strand_id
1 'polypeptide(L)'
;MNLTKPIHAGYFSGQSVFDLAQRLRAGSLTSVELTEAALDSIERLNPILNAFVCVDAAVALAQASKADELFEQGHDLGPLQGIPVAIKDNIDTFDHVTTYGSAHFAGCKPEHDAVCVQRLREAGAVIVGKTLTHEFAYGPTGDRSLQGAARNPWDATCITGGSSAGSAAAVASGM
;
A
#
# COMPACT_ATOMS: atom_id res chain seq x y z
N MET A 1 1.44 -23.78 -8.44
CA MET A 1 2.14 -22.56 -8.90
C MET A 1 3.63 -22.78 -8.68
N ASN A 2 4.51 -22.42 -9.61
CA ASN A 2 5.96 -22.54 -9.40
C ASN A 2 6.44 -21.33 -8.60
N LEU A 3 6.63 -21.51 -7.28
CA LEU A 3 6.99 -20.45 -6.33
C LEU A 3 8.43 -19.93 -6.46
N THR A 4 9.24 -20.53 -7.35
CA THR A 4 10.62 -20.12 -7.60
C THR A 4 10.77 -19.15 -8.78
N LYS A 5 9.67 -18.77 -9.43
CA LYS A 5 9.70 -17.75 -10.48
C LYS A 5 9.33 -16.39 -9.90
N PRO A 6 10.02 -15.31 -10.30
CA PRO A 6 9.70 -13.95 -9.86
C PRO A 6 8.24 -13.57 -10.16
N ILE A 7 7.61 -12.88 -9.22
CA ILE A 7 6.24 -12.40 -9.29
C ILE A 7 6.28 -10.87 -9.43
N HIS A 8 6.27 -10.37 -10.67
CA HIS A 8 6.31 -8.95 -11.01
C HIS A 8 5.14 -8.60 -11.93
N ALA A 9 3.94 -9.08 -11.59
CA ALA A 9 2.77 -8.99 -12.45
C ALA A 9 1.78 -7.88 -12.03
N GLY A 10 2.12 -7.08 -11.04
CA GLY A 10 1.32 -5.94 -10.61
C GLY A 10 1.43 -4.77 -11.59
N TYR A 11 0.44 -3.90 -11.58
CA TYR A 11 0.31 -2.76 -12.50
C TYR A 11 1.53 -1.80 -12.45
N PHE A 12 2.09 -1.60 -11.25
CA PHE A 12 3.20 -0.64 -11.05
C PHE A 12 4.57 -1.17 -11.43
N SER A 13 4.69 -2.42 -11.89
CA SER A 13 5.99 -2.97 -12.33
C SER A 13 6.59 -2.13 -13.45
N GLY A 14 7.76 -1.54 -13.18
CA GLY A 14 8.49 -0.69 -14.14
C GLY A 14 7.94 0.72 -14.31
N GLN A 15 6.94 1.14 -13.53
CA GLN A 15 6.44 2.51 -13.54
C GLN A 15 7.06 3.34 -12.41
N SER A 16 7.29 4.63 -12.65
CA SER A 16 7.75 5.55 -11.63
C SER A 16 6.61 6.43 -11.12
N VAL A 17 6.65 6.81 -9.84
CA VAL A 17 5.70 7.77 -9.26
C VAL A 17 5.72 9.09 -10.02
N PHE A 18 6.90 9.50 -10.51
CA PHE A 18 7.04 10.75 -11.28
C PHE A 18 6.23 10.71 -12.59
N ASP A 19 6.34 9.62 -13.37
CA ASP A 19 5.62 9.47 -14.63
C ASP A 19 4.12 9.36 -14.40
N LEU A 20 3.69 8.64 -13.37
CA LEU A 20 2.28 8.53 -12.99
C LEU A 20 1.71 9.89 -12.58
N ALA A 21 2.44 10.66 -11.76
CA ALA A 21 2.04 12.00 -11.36
C ALA A 21 1.91 12.97 -12.56
N GLN A 22 2.78 12.85 -13.56
CA GLN A 22 2.66 13.65 -14.79
C GLN A 22 1.41 13.26 -15.59
N ARG A 23 1.11 11.97 -15.71
CA ARG A 23 -0.09 11.48 -16.43
C ARG A 23 -1.38 11.91 -15.75
N LEU A 24 -1.44 11.90 -14.41
CA LEU A 24 -2.58 12.41 -13.63
C LEU A 24 -2.79 13.91 -13.92
N ARG A 25 -1.73 14.73 -13.84
CA ARG A 25 -1.79 16.17 -14.15
C ARG A 25 -2.19 16.47 -15.58
N ALA A 26 -1.79 15.63 -16.52
CA ALA A 26 -2.14 15.78 -17.93
C ALA A 26 -3.56 15.29 -18.26
N GLY A 27 -4.28 14.70 -17.29
CA GLY A 27 -5.60 14.12 -17.50
C GLY A 27 -5.60 12.88 -18.41
N SER A 28 -4.42 12.27 -18.66
CA SER A 28 -4.30 11.04 -19.45
C SER A 28 -4.42 9.76 -18.61
N LEU A 29 -4.62 9.92 -17.32
CA LEU A 29 -4.88 8.90 -16.31
C LEU A 29 -5.66 9.55 -15.19
N THR A 30 -6.65 8.86 -14.61
CA THR A 30 -7.34 9.33 -13.40
C THR A 30 -6.82 8.63 -12.15
N SER A 31 -7.00 9.26 -11.00
CA SER A 31 -6.66 8.64 -9.71
C SER A 31 -7.53 7.41 -9.42
N VAL A 32 -8.79 7.44 -9.86
CA VAL A 32 -9.70 6.29 -9.76
C VAL A 32 -9.15 5.11 -10.57
N GLU A 33 -8.80 5.30 -11.85
CA GLU A 33 -8.21 4.23 -12.69
C GLU A 33 -6.92 3.67 -12.07
N LEU A 34 -6.08 4.54 -11.54
CA LEU A 34 -4.83 4.14 -10.90
C LEU A 34 -5.06 3.33 -9.62
N THR A 35 -6.05 3.74 -8.82
CA THR A 35 -6.44 3.06 -7.58
C THR A 35 -7.09 1.71 -7.87
N GLU A 36 -7.96 1.63 -8.87
CA GLU A 36 -8.56 0.35 -9.33
C GLU A 36 -7.47 -0.64 -9.78
N ALA A 37 -6.48 -0.17 -10.54
CA ALA A 37 -5.34 -0.99 -10.96
C ALA A 37 -4.47 -1.48 -9.79
N ALA A 38 -4.32 -0.65 -8.73
CA ALA A 38 -3.68 -1.05 -7.49
C ALA A 38 -4.47 -2.15 -6.77
N LEU A 39 -5.76 -1.94 -6.59
CA LEU A 39 -6.66 -2.88 -5.91
C LEU A 39 -6.72 -4.23 -6.64
N ASP A 40 -6.83 -4.24 -7.98
CA ASP A 40 -6.76 -5.48 -8.79
C ASP A 40 -5.42 -6.21 -8.60
N SER A 41 -4.32 -5.48 -8.60
CA SER A 41 -2.99 -6.06 -8.37
C SER A 41 -2.88 -6.67 -6.97
N ILE A 42 -3.41 -6.00 -5.95
CA ILE A 42 -3.45 -6.49 -4.57
C ILE A 42 -4.33 -7.75 -4.49
N GLU A 43 -5.53 -7.74 -5.04
CA GLU A 43 -6.44 -8.87 -5.01
C GLU A 43 -5.81 -10.14 -5.61
N ARG A 44 -5.10 -10.01 -6.73
CA ARG A 44 -4.43 -11.12 -7.41
C ARG A 44 -3.17 -11.61 -6.72
N LEU A 45 -2.35 -10.72 -6.17
CA LEU A 45 -1.00 -11.05 -5.71
C LEU A 45 -0.92 -11.25 -4.19
N ASN A 46 -1.76 -10.57 -3.41
CA ASN A 46 -1.71 -10.64 -1.96
C ASN A 46 -1.96 -12.06 -1.38
N PRO A 47 -2.86 -12.90 -1.95
CA PRO A 47 -3.02 -14.28 -1.48
C PRO A 47 -1.74 -15.13 -1.57
N ILE A 48 -0.80 -14.74 -2.43
CA ILE A 48 0.48 -15.44 -2.62
C ILE A 48 1.56 -14.80 -1.74
N LEU A 49 1.62 -13.47 -1.68
CA LEU A 49 2.73 -12.71 -1.11
C LEU A 49 2.51 -12.29 0.34
N ASN A 50 1.25 -12.25 0.79
CA ASN A 50 0.87 -11.77 2.13
C ASN A 50 1.51 -10.41 2.48
N ALA A 51 1.42 -9.48 1.52
CA ALA A 51 2.02 -8.15 1.64
C ALA A 51 1.10 -7.16 2.38
N PHE A 52 -0.22 -7.26 2.15
CA PHE A 52 -1.23 -6.42 2.80
C PHE A 52 -1.96 -7.19 3.90
N VAL A 53 -2.19 -6.54 5.02
CA VAL A 53 -2.94 -7.08 6.16
C VAL A 53 -4.36 -6.51 6.23
N CYS A 54 -4.57 -5.34 5.61
CA CYS A 54 -5.88 -4.70 5.50
C CYS A 54 -5.92 -3.85 4.23
N VAL A 55 -7.05 -3.91 3.53
CA VAL A 55 -7.36 -3.07 2.35
C VAL A 55 -8.80 -2.59 2.48
N ASP A 56 -9.05 -1.32 2.25
CA ASP A 56 -10.41 -0.76 2.18
C ASP A 56 -10.61 -0.11 0.81
N ALA A 57 -11.14 -0.89 -0.13
CA ALA A 57 -11.37 -0.45 -1.49
C ALA A 57 -12.35 0.73 -1.58
N ALA A 58 -13.40 0.74 -0.76
CA ALA A 58 -14.40 1.81 -0.79
C ALA A 58 -13.81 3.15 -0.33
N VAL A 59 -13.04 3.12 0.75
CA VAL A 59 -12.34 4.31 1.27
C VAL A 59 -11.29 4.79 0.28
N ALA A 60 -10.50 3.89 -0.31
CA ALA A 60 -9.48 4.23 -1.29
C ALA A 60 -10.08 4.88 -2.54
N LEU A 61 -11.15 4.31 -3.11
CA LEU A 61 -11.83 4.86 -4.29
C LEU A 61 -12.49 6.21 -4.02
N ALA A 62 -13.05 6.42 -2.83
CA ALA A 62 -13.59 7.73 -2.44
C ALA A 62 -12.49 8.81 -2.34
N GLN A 63 -11.30 8.45 -1.82
CA GLN A 63 -10.14 9.36 -1.81
C GLN A 63 -9.64 9.65 -3.23
N ALA A 64 -9.61 8.63 -4.10
CA ALA A 64 -9.20 8.78 -5.49
C ALA A 64 -10.14 9.70 -6.28
N SER A 65 -11.46 9.51 -6.13
CA SER A 65 -12.47 10.40 -6.74
C SER A 65 -12.29 11.85 -6.29
N LYS A 66 -11.99 12.05 -4.99
CA LYS A 66 -11.71 13.40 -4.47
C LYS A 66 -10.45 14.02 -5.06
N ALA A 67 -9.41 13.22 -5.32
CA ALA A 67 -8.19 13.70 -5.97
C ALA A 67 -8.47 14.11 -7.43
N ASP A 68 -9.29 13.36 -8.16
CA ASP A 68 -9.71 13.70 -9.53
C ASP A 68 -10.53 14.98 -9.56
N GLU A 69 -11.50 15.16 -8.65
CA GLU A 69 -12.27 16.42 -8.52
C GLU A 69 -11.35 17.63 -8.29
N LEU A 70 -10.29 17.48 -7.48
CA LEU A 70 -9.34 18.57 -7.25
C LEU A 70 -8.53 18.90 -8.49
N PHE A 71 -8.11 17.90 -9.30
CA PHE A 71 -7.46 18.14 -10.58
C PHE A 71 -8.38 18.87 -11.57
N GLU A 72 -9.66 18.48 -11.66
CA GLU A 72 -10.65 19.16 -12.51
C GLU A 72 -10.86 20.64 -12.11
N GLN A 73 -10.74 20.95 -10.82
CA GLN A 73 -10.81 22.32 -10.28
C GLN A 73 -9.48 23.10 -10.42
N GLY A 74 -8.45 22.49 -11.00
CA GLY A 74 -7.12 23.09 -11.17
C GLY A 74 -6.27 23.15 -9.92
N HIS A 75 -6.58 22.35 -8.89
CA HIS A 75 -5.79 22.26 -7.67
C HIS A 75 -4.72 21.18 -7.81
N ASP A 76 -3.46 21.55 -7.65
CA ASP A 76 -2.30 20.66 -7.61
C ASP A 76 -1.66 20.69 -6.21
N LEU A 77 -1.82 19.62 -5.45
CA LEU A 77 -1.26 19.45 -4.10
C LEU A 77 0.18 18.92 -4.12
N GLY A 78 0.73 18.63 -5.29
CA GLY A 78 2.09 18.12 -5.42
C GLY A 78 2.18 16.68 -5.99
N PRO A 79 3.38 16.10 -6.01
CA PRO A 79 3.67 14.88 -6.78
C PRO A 79 2.99 13.60 -6.26
N LEU A 80 2.38 13.65 -5.09
CA LEU A 80 1.67 12.50 -4.52
C LEU A 80 0.15 12.57 -4.67
N GLN A 81 -0.39 13.67 -5.20
CA GLN A 81 -1.84 13.81 -5.40
C GLN A 81 -2.36 12.70 -6.33
N GLY A 82 -3.35 11.95 -5.85
CA GLY A 82 -3.97 10.86 -6.60
C GLY A 82 -3.12 9.58 -6.70
N ILE A 83 -1.95 9.53 -6.07
CA ILE A 83 -1.08 8.34 -6.07
C ILE A 83 -1.49 7.37 -4.96
N PRO A 84 -1.75 6.08 -5.27
CA PRO A 84 -2.00 5.05 -4.26
C PRO A 84 -0.77 4.82 -3.38
N VAL A 85 -0.98 4.83 -2.07
CA VAL A 85 0.06 4.63 -1.06
C VAL A 85 -0.40 3.62 -0.02
N ALA A 86 0.45 2.67 0.34
CA ALA A 86 0.22 1.74 1.42
C ALA A 86 0.99 2.14 2.67
N ILE A 87 0.37 1.97 3.84
CA ILE A 87 0.94 2.35 5.14
C ILE A 87 1.36 1.09 5.91
N LYS A 88 2.59 1.06 6.39
CA LYS A 88 3.06 -0.06 7.23
C LYS A 88 2.20 -0.19 8.50
N ASP A 89 1.90 -1.42 8.91
CA ASP A 89 0.97 -1.72 10.00
C ASP A 89 1.53 -1.50 11.42
N ASN A 90 2.53 -0.64 11.54
CA ASN A 90 3.00 -0.06 12.80
C ASN A 90 2.89 1.48 12.81
N ILE A 91 2.20 2.04 11.82
CA ILE A 91 1.96 3.47 11.69
C ILE A 91 0.45 3.69 11.80
N ASP A 92 0.02 4.51 12.73
CA ASP A 92 -1.38 4.72 13.03
C ASP A 92 -2.13 5.41 11.89
N THR A 93 -3.31 4.87 11.57
CA THR A 93 -4.27 5.43 10.62
C THR A 93 -5.67 5.37 11.24
N PHE A 94 -6.38 6.50 11.27
CA PHE A 94 -7.67 6.58 11.96
C PHE A 94 -8.76 5.73 11.30
N ASP A 95 -8.63 5.45 10.02
CA ASP A 95 -9.61 4.73 9.20
C ASP A 95 -9.36 3.21 9.12
N HIS A 96 -8.16 2.74 9.48
CA HIS A 96 -7.81 1.32 9.48
C HIS A 96 -7.37 0.84 10.86
N VAL A 97 -7.52 -0.47 11.10
CA VAL A 97 -6.91 -1.14 12.26
C VAL A 97 -5.38 -1.08 12.12
N THR A 98 -4.67 -0.83 13.23
CA THR A 98 -3.21 -0.90 13.31
C THR A 98 -2.84 -1.96 14.35
N THR A 99 -2.35 -3.12 13.86
CA THR A 99 -2.10 -4.29 14.71
C THR A 99 -0.69 -4.36 15.26
N TYR A 100 0.24 -3.59 14.74
CA TYR A 100 1.69 -3.70 15.01
C TYR A 100 2.21 -5.12 14.75
N GLY A 101 1.49 -5.93 13.94
CA GLY A 101 1.79 -7.34 13.70
C GLY A 101 1.53 -8.24 14.90
N SER A 102 0.83 -7.78 15.94
CA SER A 102 0.65 -8.48 17.23
C SER A 102 -0.82 -8.77 17.52
N ALA A 103 -1.09 -9.95 18.08
CA ALA A 103 -2.41 -10.34 18.55
C ALA A 103 -2.94 -9.43 19.67
N HIS A 104 -2.06 -8.79 20.43
CA HIS A 104 -2.45 -7.84 21.49
C HIS A 104 -3.18 -6.61 20.94
N PHE A 105 -2.94 -6.25 19.68
CA PHE A 105 -3.51 -5.08 19.02
C PHE A 105 -4.41 -5.44 17.82
N ALA A 106 -4.86 -6.69 17.71
CA ALA A 106 -5.62 -7.19 16.57
C ALA A 106 -6.89 -6.38 16.23
N GLY A 107 -7.48 -5.68 17.19
CA GLY A 107 -8.66 -4.83 17.02
C GLY A 107 -8.38 -3.35 17.29
N CYS A 108 -7.12 -2.94 17.43
CA CYS A 108 -6.78 -1.56 17.76
C CYS A 108 -7.05 -0.64 16.56
N LYS A 109 -8.03 0.25 16.72
CA LYS A 109 -8.31 1.32 15.76
C LYS A 109 -7.85 2.64 16.36
N PRO A 110 -6.77 3.26 15.82
CA PRO A 110 -6.28 4.54 16.32
C PRO A 110 -7.33 5.64 16.17
N GLU A 111 -7.36 6.58 17.12
CA GLU A 111 -8.27 7.75 17.05
C GLU A 111 -7.76 8.80 16.06
N HIS A 112 -6.46 8.83 15.79
CA HIS A 112 -5.81 9.81 14.94
C HIS A 112 -4.77 9.17 14.02
N ASP A 113 -4.54 9.81 12.89
CA ASP A 113 -3.41 9.50 12.03
C ASP A 113 -2.08 9.88 12.67
N ALA A 114 -1.04 9.07 12.45
CA ALA A 114 0.33 9.50 12.66
C ALA A 114 0.67 10.72 11.77
N VAL A 115 1.56 11.59 12.24
CA VAL A 115 1.93 12.83 11.53
C VAL A 115 2.36 12.58 10.07
N CYS A 116 3.09 11.49 9.80
CA CYS A 116 3.48 11.14 8.44
C CYS A 116 2.27 10.80 7.56
N VAL A 117 1.24 10.15 8.10
CA VAL A 117 0.00 9.84 7.37
C VAL A 117 -0.81 11.11 7.10
N GLN A 118 -0.91 12.01 8.09
CA GLN A 118 -1.56 13.32 7.89
C GLN A 118 -0.92 14.06 6.72
N ARG A 119 0.42 14.13 6.68
CA ARG A 119 1.17 14.78 5.59
C ARG A 119 0.95 14.11 4.23
N LEU A 120 0.84 12.78 4.19
CA LEU A 120 0.51 12.07 2.95
C LEU A 120 -0.90 12.44 2.44
N ARG A 121 -1.90 12.49 3.35
CA ARG A 121 -3.26 12.92 2.99
C ARG A 121 -3.30 14.39 2.56
N GLU A 122 -2.60 15.28 3.25
CA GLU A 122 -2.47 16.70 2.87
C GLU A 122 -1.82 16.86 1.49
N ALA A 123 -0.91 15.97 1.11
CA ALA A 123 -0.32 15.92 -0.23
C ALA A 123 -1.23 15.22 -1.27
N GLY A 124 -2.45 14.83 -0.90
CA GLY A 124 -3.43 14.22 -1.80
C GLY A 124 -3.18 12.76 -2.13
N ALA A 125 -2.32 12.05 -1.38
CA ALA A 125 -2.11 10.62 -1.57
C ALA A 125 -3.36 9.81 -1.21
N VAL A 126 -3.59 8.71 -1.93
CA VAL A 126 -4.71 7.77 -1.71
C VAL A 126 -4.22 6.61 -0.86
N ILE A 127 -4.72 6.49 0.38
CA ILE A 127 -4.34 5.39 1.27
C ILE A 127 -5.16 4.14 0.90
N VAL A 128 -4.50 3.11 0.37
CA VAL A 128 -5.16 1.88 -0.09
C VAL A 128 -5.25 0.80 0.99
N GLY A 129 -4.42 0.87 2.03
CA GLY A 129 -4.45 -0.12 3.10
C GLY A 129 -3.17 -0.19 3.92
N LYS A 130 -3.07 -1.26 4.71
CA LYS A 130 -1.96 -1.50 5.64
C LYS A 130 -1.11 -2.66 5.15
N THR A 131 0.22 -2.49 5.18
CA THR A 131 1.18 -3.53 4.79
C THR A 131 1.78 -4.23 6.00
N LEU A 132 2.06 -5.52 5.85
CA LEU A 132 2.57 -6.39 6.89
C LEU A 132 3.88 -5.88 7.49
N THR A 133 3.94 -5.85 8.82
CA THR A 133 5.14 -5.59 9.60
C THR A 133 5.56 -6.83 10.37
N HIS A 134 6.85 -7.03 10.62
CA HIS A 134 7.31 -7.91 11.70
C HIS A 134 6.72 -7.41 13.03
N GLU A 135 6.37 -8.30 13.95
CA GLU A 135 5.73 -7.95 15.22
C GLU A 135 6.50 -6.84 15.94
N PHE A 136 5.80 -5.78 16.32
CA PHE A 136 6.33 -4.53 16.91
C PHE A 136 7.47 -3.87 16.11
N ALA A 137 7.56 -4.16 14.80
CA ALA A 137 8.69 -3.76 13.96
C ALA A 137 10.06 -4.22 14.49
N TYR A 138 10.08 -5.23 15.36
CA TYR A 138 11.29 -5.74 16.03
C TYR A 138 11.74 -7.07 15.42
N GLY A 139 12.34 -7.00 14.23
CA GLY A 139 12.92 -8.16 13.56
C GLY A 139 13.26 -7.91 12.10
N PRO A 140 14.37 -8.47 11.60
CA PRO A 140 14.88 -8.19 10.25
C PRO A 140 14.32 -9.15 9.18
N THR A 141 13.47 -10.12 9.51
CA THR A 141 13.09 -11.23 8.63
C THR A 141 11.71 -11.08 7.99
N GLY A 142 10.75 -10.42 8.67
CA GLY A 142 9.39 -10.25 8.17
C GLY A 142 8.54 -11.52 8.19
N ASP A 143 8.96 -12.54 8.92
CA ASP A 143 8.32 -13.85 9.02
C ASP A 143 7.47 -14.04 10.28
N ARG A 144 7.51 -13.09 11.21
CA ARG A 144 6.72 -13.08 12.44
C ARG A 144 5.78 -11.89 12.47
N SER A 145 4.52 -12.14 12.20
CA SER A 145 3.42 -11.20 12.28
C SER A 145 2.15 -11.95 12.66
N LEU A 146 1.16 -11.23 13.18
CA LEU A 146 -0.18 -11.79 13.44
C LEU A 146 -0.75 -12.52 12.21
N GLN A 147 -0.51 -11.97 11.03
CA GLN A 147 -1.02 -12.50 9.76
C GLN A 147 -0.07 -13.51 9.09
N GLY A 148 1.00 -13.94 9.78
CA GLY A 148 2.01 -14.84 9.25
C GLY A 148 3.13 -14.11 8.49
N ALA A 149 3.88 -14.85 7.66
CA ALA A 149 5.05 -14.33 6.95
C ALA A 149 4.65 -13.66 5.62
N ALA A 150 5.23 -12.50 5.33
CA ALA A 150 5.27 -11.99 3.96
C ALA A 150 6.27 -12.83 3.13
N ARG A 151 5.99 -12.97 1.83
CA ARG A 151 6.82 -13.76 0.91
C ARG A 151 7.57 -12.87 -0.07
N ASN A 152 8.79 -13.28 -0.39
CA ASN A 152 9.64 -12.57 -1.31
C ASN A 152 9.12 -12.75 -2.76
N PRO A 153 8.81 -11.67 -3.48
CA PRO A 153 8.31 -11.77 -4.87
C PRO A 153 9.31 -12.38 -5.86
N TRP A 154 10.61 -12.35 -5.56
CA TRP A 154 11.64 -12.98 -6.40
C TRP A 154 11.69 -14.49 -6.23
N ASP A 155 11.44 -14.98 -5.00
CA ASP A 155 11.34 -16.37 -4.66
C ASP A 155 10.47 -16.51 -3.41
N ALA A 156 9.24 -16.99 -3.56
CA ALA A 156 8.28 -17.07 -2.46
C ALA A 156 8.64 -18.12 -1.38
N THR A 157 9.74 -18.85 -1.54
CA THR A 157 10.32 -19.72 -0.49
C THR A 157 11.28 -18.95 0.42
N CYS A 158 11.67 -17.75 0.03
CA CYS A 158 12.58 -16.88 0.77
C CYS A 158 11.83 -15.82 1.58
N ILE A 159 12.52 -15.27 2.59
CA ILE A 159 12.05 -14.13 3.36
C ILE A 159 12.13 -12.86 2.53
N THR A 160 11.29 -11.86 2.86
CA THR A 160 11.34 -10.51 2.26
C THR A 160 12.42 -9.62 2.85
N GLY A 161 12.97 -9.99 4.00
CA GLY A 161 13.57 -9.03 4.92
C GLY A 161 12.49 -8.29 5.71
N GLY A 162 12.88 -7.46 6.65
CA GLY A 162 11.98 -6.75 7.57
C GLY A 162 12.64 -5.55 8.25
N SER A 163 11.89 -4.91 9.05
CA SER A 163 10.52 -5.14 9.56
C SER A 163 9.41 -4.74 8.58
N SER A 164 9.66 -3.98 7.50
CA SER A 164 8.70 -3.51 6.50
C SER A 164 8.45 -4.54 5.39
N ALA A 165 8.25 -5.79 5.79
CA ALA A 165 8.19 -6.95 4.90
C ALA A 165 7.10 -6.84 3.82
N GLY A 166 5.88 -6.46 4.23
CA GLY A 166 4.78 -6.28 3.30
C GLY A 166 5.00 -5.14 2.32
N SER A 167 5.53 -4.00 2.78
CA SER A 167 5.84 -2.87 1.90
C SER A 167 6.89 -3.25 0.84
N ALA A 168 7.93 -3.99 1.25
CA ALA A 168 8.95 -4.47 0.32
C ALA A 168 8.36 -5.43 -0.73
N ALA A 169 7.51 -6.38 -0.30
CA ALA A 169 6.84 -7.32 -1.19
C ALA A 169 5.89 -6.61 -2.17
N ALA A 170 5.10 -5.65 -1.68
CA ALA A 170 4.15 -4.90 -2.49
C ALA A 170 4.88 -4.11 -3.60
N VAL A 171 5.87 -3.30 -3.24
CA VAL A 171 6.63 -2.50 -4.21
C VAL A 171 7.37 -3.38 -5.21
N ALA A 172 8.05 -4.44 -4.74
CA ALA A 172 8.82 -5.33 -5.60
C ALA A 172 7.97 -6.13 -6.59
N SER A 173 6.70 -6.40 -6.26
CA SER A 173 5.77 -7.11 -7.16
C SER A 173 4.95 -6.18 -8.03
N GLY A 174 4.96 -4.86 -7.79
CA GLY A 174 4.19 -3.86 -8.52
C GLY A 174 2.72 -3.78 -8.13
N MET A 175 2.39 -4.10 -6.85
CA MET A 175 1.05 -3.90 -6.29
C MET A 175 0.75 -2.42 -6.05
#